data_cd421959d4823e8bb85528e8b22ce64b
#
_entry.id   cd421959d4823e8bb85528e8b22ce64b
#
_cell.length_a   1.000
_cell.length_b   1.000
_cell.length_c   1.000
_cell.angle_alpha   90.00
_cell.angle_beta   90.00
_cell.angle_gamma   90.00
#
_symmetry.space_group_name_H-M   'P 1'
#
loop_
_entity.id
_entity.type
_entity.pdbx_description
1 polymer ?
#
loop_
_entity_poly.entity_id
_entity_poly.type
_entity_poly.pdbx_seq_one_letter_code
_entity_poly.pdbx_strand_id
1 'polypeptide(L)'
;SEQDVLWRIVQRLSQAKRRTRIEDKILDLGITMEMLLINERTTSELKYRFALRGSFLLTSTKKTRKEIFYDLKRFYDLRSAIAHSGVFSERESRLAMENIETYEEYVESICSYIILNGWPDWDTLILENS
;
A
#
# COMPACT_ATOMS: atom_id res chain seq x y z
N SER A 1 -11.79 18.05 -0.01
CA SER A 1 -12.67 17.16 0.75
C SER A 1 -12.14 15.72 0.67
N GLU A 2 -12.63 14.86 1.54
CA GLU A 2 -12.30 13.43 1.51
C GLU A 2 -12.72 12.80 0.19
N GLN A 3 -13.86 13.21 -0.36
CA GLN A 3 -14.35 12.69 -1.64
C GLN A 3 -13.40 13.04 -2.79
N ASP A 4 -12.84 14.24 -2.80
CA ASP A 4 -11.88 14.65 -3.83
C ASP A 4 -10.59 13.84 -3.73
N VAL A 5 -10.11 13.57 -2.52
CA VAL A 5 -8.93 12.75 -2.30
C VAL A 5 -9.19 11.32 -2.76
N LEU A 6 -10.33 10.74 -2.38
CA LEU A 6 -10.71 9.38 -2.79
C LEU A 6 -10.82 9.25 -4.30
N TRP A 7 -11.39 10.25 -4.97
CA TRP A 7 -11.49 10.26 -6.43
C TRP A 7 -10.10 10.20 -7.07
N ARG A 8 -9.16 11.00 -6.57
CA ARG A 8 -7.77 10.98 -7.07
C ARG A 8 -7.08 9.64 -6.82
N ILE A 9 -7.36 9.02 -5.67
CA ILE A 9 -6.82 7.71 -5.34
C ILE A 9 -7.35 6.65 -6.32
N VAL A 10 -8.65 6.64 -6.59
CA VAL A 10 -9.27 5.70 -7.53
C VAL A 10 -8.68 5.88 -8.94
N GLN A 11 -8.50 7.12 -9.38
CA GLN A 11 -7.89 7.41 -10.68
C GLN A 11 -6.45 6.89 -10.74
N ARG A 12 -5.68 7.08 -9.68
CA ARG A 12 -4.30 6.60 -9.61
C ARG A 12 -4.25 5.07 -9.61
N LEU A 13 -5.14 4.42 -8.90
CA LEU A 13 -5.23 2.96 -8.90
C LEU A 13 -5.54 2.43 -10.30
N SER A 14 -6.51 3.03 -11.00
CA SER A 14 -6.83 2.66 -12.37
C SER A 14 -5.63 2.83 -13.30
N GLN A 15 -4.87 3.91 -13.12
CA GLN A 15 -3.67 4.18 -13.89
C GLN A 15 -2.59 3.14 -13.61
N ALA A 16 -2.38 2.79 -12.33
CA ALA A 16 -1.41 1.78 -11.92
C ALA A 16 -1.71 0.42 -12.57
N LYS A 17 -2.98 0.05 -12.62
CA LYS A 17 -3.40 -1.23 -13.22
C LYS A 17 -3.10 -1.30 -14.72
N ARG A 18 -3.01 -0.15 -15.40
CA ARG A 18 -2.72 -0.09 -16.84
C ARG A 18 -1.22 -0.01 -17.15
N ARG A 19 -0.38 0.18 -16.15
CA ARG A 19 1.08 0.21 -16.36
C ARG A 19 1.60 -1.14 -16.82
N THR A 20 2.52 -1.13 -17.75
CA THR A 20 3.12 -2.36 -18.29
C THR A 20 4.50 -2.64 -17.70
N ARG A 21 5.26 -1.61 -17.33
CA ARG A 21 6.54 -1.79 -16.68
C ARG A 21 6.33 -2.03 -15.20
N ILE A 22 7.04 -3.03 -14.68
CA ILE A 22 6.93 -3.40 -13.25
C ILE A 22 7.33 -2.25 -12.33
N GLU A 23 8.36 -1.49 -12.70
CA GLU A 23 8.83 -0.33 -11.92
C GLU A 23 7.73 0.72 -11.80
N ASP A 24 7.09 1.08 -12.91
CA ASP A 24 6.03 2.07 -12.93
C ASP A 24 4.82 1.59 -12.12
N LYS A 25 4.49 0.32 -12.25
CA LYS A 25 3.35 -0.28 -11.53
C LYS A 25 3.59 -0.28 -10.02
N ILE A 26 4.75 -0.72 -9.58
CA ILE A 26 5.12 -0.73 -8.16
C ILE A 26 5.09 0.70 -7.59
N LEU A 27 5.64 1.66 -8.33
CA LEU A 27 5.66 3.05 -7.86
C LEU A 27 4.25 3.59 -7.71
N ASP A 28 3.40 3.43 -8.73
CA ASP A 28 2.03 3.94 -8.69
C ASP A 28 1.19 3.25 -7.62
N LEU A 29 1.30 1.93 -7.49
CA LEU A 29 0.59 1.19 -6.44
C LEU A 29 1.07 1.60 -5.05
N GLY A 30 2.38 1.78 -4.89
CA GLY A 30 2.96 2.19 -3.61
C GLY A 30 2.52 3.59 -3.19
N ILE A 31 2.50 4.54 -4.13
CA ILE A 31 2.01 5.89 -3.87
C ILE A 31 0.53 5.87 -3.52
N THR A 32 -0.26 5.09 -4.26
CA THR A 32 -1.69 4.94 -3.99
C THR A 32 -1.93 4.40 -2.58
N MET A 33 -1.21 3.34 -2.21
CA MET A 33 -1.31 2.76 -0.88
C MET A 33 -0.90 3.75 0.21
N GLU A 34 0.16 4.51 -0.01
CA GLU A 34 0.60 5.53 0.94
C GLU A 34 -0.47 6.61 1.13
N MET A 35 -1.13 7.05 0.07
CA MET A 35 -2.24 8.00 0.17
C MET A 35 -3.40 7.44 1.00
N LEU A 36 -3.63 6.13 0.93
CA LEU A 36 -4.68 5.47 1.69
C LEU A 36 -4.32 5.29 3.17
N LEU A 37 -3.06 4.95 3.46
CA LEU A 37 -2.62 4.57 4.81
C LEU A 37 -2.02 5.71 5.61
N ILE A 38 -1.46 6.72 4.94
CA ILE A 38 -0.83 7.88 5.57
C ILE A 38 -1.64 9.10 5.15
N ASN A 39 -2.78 9.30 5.81
CA ASN A 39 -3.69 10.39 5.48
C ASN A 39 -3.48 11.66 6.32
N GLU A 40 -2.49 11.66 7.19
CA GLU A 40 -2.06 12.83 7.94
C GLU A 40 -0.72 13.35 7.41
N ARG A 41 -0.37 14.55 7.79
CA ARG A 41 0.93 15.13 7.45
C ARG A 41 1.99 14.64 8.44
N THR A 42 2.78 13.67 8.02
CA THR A 42 3.90 13.16 8.79
C THR A 42 4.99 12.68 7.84
N THR A 43 6.24 12.81 8.27
CA THR A 43 7.39 12.24 7.57
C THR A 43 8.10 11.20 8.42
N SER A 44 7.53 10.90 9.60
CA SER A 44 8.15 10.03 10.59
C SER A 44 7.64 8.60 10.47
N GLU A 45 8.57 7.65 10.42
CA GLU A 45 8.29 6.21 10.48
C GLU A 45 7.29 5.73 9.42
N LEU A 46 7.40 6.25 8.21
CA LEU A 46 6.42 5.99 7.14
C LEU A 46 6.29 4.50 6.83
N LYS A 47 7.40 3.79 6.70
CA LYS A 47 7.37 2.35 6.39
C LYS A 47 6.67 1.55 7.47
N TYR A 48 6.96 1.84 8.74
CA TYR A 48 6.33 1.16 9.86
C TYR A 48 4.83 1.43 9.89
N ARG A 49 4.41 2.70 9.76
CA ARG A 49 3.00 3.09 9.75
C ARG A 49 2.25 2.46 8.58
N PHE A 50 2.85 2.49 7.39
CA PHE A 50 2.31 1.88 6.18
C PHE A 50 2.02 0.39 6.42
N ALA A 51 3.01 -0.34 6.90
CA ALA A 51 2.88 -1.78 7.13
C ALA A 51 1.91 -2.11 8.26
N LEU A 52 1.99 -1.40 9.37
CA LEU A 52 1.14 -1.64 10.53
C LEU A 52 -0.33 -1.37 10.21
N ARG A 53 -0.62 -0.19 9.68
CA ARG A 53 -2.00 0.21 9.35
C ARG A 53 -2.60 -0.71 8.30
N GLY A 54 -1.86 -1.03 7.27
CA GLY A 54 -2.32 -1.95 6.24
C GLY A 54 -2.62 -3.35 6.79
N SER A 55 -1.78 -3.84 7.68
CA SER A 55 -1.98 -5.17 8.28
C SER A 55 -3.23 -5.25 9.13
N PHE A 56 -3.71 -4.14 9.69
CA PHE A 56 -4.96 -4.11 10.46
C PHE A 56 -6.20 -3.97 9.58
N LEU A 57 -6.08 -3.38 8.40
CA LEU A 57 -7.20 -3.26 7.46
C LEU A 57 -7.37 -4.49 6.57
N LEU A 58 -6.29 -5.20 6.31
CA LEU A 58 -6.32 -6.39 5.46
C LEU A 58 -6.66 -7.61 6.30
N THR A 59 -7.70 -8.32 5.89
CA THR A 59 -8.08 -9.58 6.51
C THR A 59 -7.85 -10.70 5.51
N SER A 60 -7.27 -11.81 5.99
CA SER A 60 -7.01 -12.96 5.15
C SER A 60 -7.20 -14.22 5.95
N THR A 61 -7.76 -15.24 5.33
CA THR A 61 -7.87 -16.56 5.92
C THR A 61 -6.57 -17.37 5.73
N LYS A 62 -5.67 -16.89 4.87
CA LYS A 62 -4.45 -17.60 4.48
C LYS A 62 -3.19 -17.04 5.12
N LYS A 63 -3.21 -15.77 5.52
CA LYS A 63 -2.04 -15.07 6.05
C LYS A 63 -2.35 -14.45 7.40
N THR A 64 -1.37 -14.49 8.29
CA THR A 64 -1.44 -13.80 9.58
C THR A 64 -1.20 -12.31 9.37
N ARG A 65 -1.59 -11.51 10.37
CA ARG A 65 -1.28 -10.08 10.37
C ARG A 65 0.23 -9.83 10.27
N LYS A 66 1.02 -10.65 10.96
CA LYS A 66 2.48 -10.56 10.92
C LYS A 66 3.02 -10.77 9.51
N GLU A 67 2.51 -11.77 8.79
CA GLU A 67 2.91 -12.04 7.41
C GLU A 67 2.56 -10.88 6.50
N ILE A 68 1.35 -10.33 6.63
CA ILE A 68 0.91 -9.16 5.85
C ILE A 68 1.77 -7.95 6.18
N PHE A 69 2.09 -7.75 7.44
CA PHE A 69 2.96 -6.65 7.89
C PHE A 69 4.31 -6.69 7.16
N TYR A 70 4.93 -7.85 7.08
CA TYR A 70 6.23 -7.99 6.39
C TYR A 70 6.09 -7.91 4.88
N ASP A 71 5.00 -8.40 4.29
CA ASP A 71 4.70 -8.18 2.87
C ASP A 71 4.67 -6.69 2.55
N LEU A 72 3.98 -5.92 3.38
CA LEU A 72 3.83 -4.47 3.18
C LEU A 72 5.14 -3.72 3.39
N LYS A 73 5.99 -4.16 4.32
CA LYS A 73 7.32 -3.58 4.47
C LYS A 73 8.16 -3.79 3.20
N ARG A 74 8.12 -5.00 2.63
CA ARG A 74 8.82 -5.28 1.37
C ARG A 74 8.26 -4.46 0.21
N PHE A 75 6.95 -4.32 0.14
CA PHE A 75 6.30 -3.48 -0.85
C PHE A 75 6.80 -2.02 -0.74
N TYR A 76 6.82 -1.50 0.46
CA TYR A 76 7.32 -0.13 0.71
C TYR A 76 8.78 0.01 0.28
N ASP A 77 9.61 -0.97 0.58
CA ASP A 77 11.03 -0.96 0.18
C ASP A 77 11.19 -0.94 -1.34
N LEU A 78 10.40 -1.72 -2.06
CA LEU A 78 10.42 -1.72 -3.52
C LEU A 78 9.98 -0.38 -4.10
N ARG A 79 8.92 0.20 -3.55
CA ARG A 79 8.45 1.54 -3.95
C ARG A 79 9.53 2.59 -3.71
N SER A 80 10.21 2.51 -2.57
CA SER A 80 11.28 3.43 -2.21
C SER A 80 12.50 3.29 -3.13
N ALA A 81 12.85 2.07 -3.50
CA ALA A 81 13.95 1.81 -4.42
C ALA A 81 13.70 2.50 -5.77
N ILE A 82 12.50 2.40 -6.31
CA ILE A 82 12.16 3.05 -7.58
C ILE A 82 12.14 4.57 -7.43
N ALA A 83 11.55 5.09 -6.36
CA ALA A 83 11.52 6.53 -6.12
C ALA A 83 12.92 7.11 -6.00
N HIS A 84 13.88 6.34 -5.46
CA HIS A 84 15.25 6.79 -5.24
C HIS A 84 16.14 6.67 -6.49
N SER A 85 16.07 5.54 -7.18
CA SER A 85 17.01 5.24 -8.28
C SER A 85 16.38 5.11 -9.66
N GLY A 86 15.06 4.92 -9.72
CA GLY A 86 14.34 4.72 -10.99
C GLY A 86 14.43 3.32 -11.58
N VAL A 87 15.26 2.45 -11.01
CA VAL A 87 15.48 1.09 -11.52
C VAL A 87 15.54 0.08 -10.38
N PHE A 88 15.22 -1.17 -10.68
CA PHE A 88 15.39 -2.29 -9.77
C PHE A 88 16.69 -3.03 -10.04
N SER A 89 17.30 -3.55 -8.97
CA SER A 89 18.29 -4.63 -9.10
C SER A 89 17.59 -5.90 -9.59
N GLU A 90 18.37 -6.91 -9.99
CA GLU A 90 17.78 -8.20 -10.39
C GLU A 90 16.95 -8.82 -9.27
N ARG A 91 17.43 -8.75 -8.04
CA ARG A 91 16.70 -9.29 -6.88
C ARG A 91 15.40 -8.54 -6.66
N GLU A 92 15.45 -7.21 -6.71
CA GLU A 92 14.24 -6.38 -6.53
C GLU A 92 13.22 -6.64 -7.64
N SER A 93 13.70 -6.77 -8.87
CA SER A 93 12.84 -7.08 -10.01
C SER A 93 12.12 -8.41 -9.82
N ARG A 94 12.83 -9.45 -9.38
CA ARG A 94 12.23 -10.75 -9.10
C ARG A 94 11.18 -10.66 -7.99
N LEU A 95 11.50 -9.97 -6.90
CA LEU A 95 10.55 -9.80 -5.79
C LEU A 95 9.30 -9.05 -6.24
N ALA A 96 9.46 -8.01 -7.03
CA ALA A 96 8.35 -7.25 -7.57
C ALA A 96 7.47 -8.11 -8.47
N MET A 97 8.06 -8.85 -9.40
CA MET A 97 7.32 -9.71 -10.32
C MET A 97 6.58 -10.84 -9.58
N GLU A 98 7.19 -11.41 -8.58
CA GLU A 98 6.58 -12.50 -7.79
C GLU A 98 5.41 -12.04 -6.94
N ASN A 99 5.39 -10.78 -6.53
CA ASN A 99 4.42 -10.28 -5.55
C ASN A 99 3.46 -9.22 -6.08
N ILE A 100 3.57 -8.84 -7.35
CA ILE A 100 2.78 -7.73 -7.90
C ILE A 100 1.28 -7.95 -7.78
N GLU A 101 0.80 -9.17 -8.02
CA GLU A 101 -0.62 -9.48 -7.91
C GLU A 101 -1.10 -9.35 -6.46
N THR A 102 -0.31 -9.81 -5.52
CA THR A 102 -0.61 -9.68 -4.09
C THR A 102 -0.69 -8.20 -3.68
N TYR A 103 0.27 -7.40 -4.11
CA TYR A 103 0.28 -5.97 -3.79
C TYR A 103 -0.92 -5.25 -4.41
N GLU A 104 -1.27 -5.59 -5.65
CA GLU A 104 -2.44 -5.02 -6.30
C GLU A 104 -3.73 -5.35 -5.54
N GLU A 105 -3.88 -6.61 -5.12
CA GLU A 105 -5.01 -7.03 -4.29
C GLU A 105 -5.07 -6.28 -2.96
N TYR A 106 -3.93 -6.08 -2.32
CA TYR A 106 -3.88 -5.32 -1.07
C TYR A 106 -4.34 -3.88 -1.27
N VAL A 107 -3.87 -3.21 -2.31
CA VAL A 107 -4.26 -1.83 -2.60
C VAL A 107 -5.76 -1.76 -2.89
N GLU A 108 -6.28 -2.66 -3.71
CA GLU A 108 -7.70 -2.72 -4.04
C GLU A 108 -8.56 -2.94 -2.79
N SER A 109 -8.17 -3.86 -1.92
CA SER A 109 -8.91 -4.17 -0.70
C SER A 109 -8.96 -3.00 0.25
N ILE A 110 -7.83 -2.32 0.47
CA ILE A 110 -7.79 -1.15 1.35
C ILE A 110 -8.56 0.02 0.75
N CYS A 111 -8.42 0.24 -0.56
CA CYS A 111 -9.18 1.27 -1.26
C CYS A 111 -10.69 1.06 -1.07
N SER A 112 -11.17 -0.18 -1.29
CA SER A 112 -12.57 -0.52 -1.11
C SER A 112 -13.03 -0.31 0.33
N TYR A 113 -12.22 -0.71 1.31
CA TYR A 113 -12.53 -0.51 2.71
C TYR A 113 -12.75 0.97 3.03
N ILE A 114 -11.83 1.82 2.59
CA ILE A 114 -11.90 3.25 2.90
C ILE A 114 -13.05 3.94 2.16
N ILE A 115 -13.33 3.54 0.92
CA ILE A 115 -14.49 4.04 0.18
C ILE A 115 -15.79 3.73 0.94
N LEU A 116 -15.92 2.52 1.45
CA LEU A 116 -17.14 2.07 2.11
C LEU A 116 -17.29 2.58 3.54
N ASN A 117 -16.18 2.74 4.26
CA ASN A 117 -16.21 3.00 5.70
C ASN A 117 -15.60 4.35 6.09
N GLY A 118 -14.92 5.03 5.17
CA GLY A 118 -14.10 6.20 5.50
C GLY A 118 -12.79 5.80 6.15
N TRP A 119 -11.93 6.78 6.38
CA TRP A 119 -10.68 6.53 7.10
C TRP A 119 -10.97 6.20 8.55
N PRO A 120 -10.32 5.17 9.11
CA PRO A 120 -10.49 4.83 10.52
C PRO A 120 -9.75 5.82 11.41
N ASP A 121 -10.11 5.82 12.68
CA ASP A 121 -9.24 6.34 13.73
C ASP A 121 -8.17 5.27 13.94
N TRP A 122 -6.94 5.55 13.51
CA TRP A 122 -5.87 4.55 13.50
C TRP A 122 -5.52 4.04 14.90
N ASP A 123 -5.52 4.93 15.89
CA ASP A 123 -5.19 4.52 17.25
C ASP A 123 -6.25 3.59 17.82
N THR A 124 -7.51 3.91 17.60
CA THR A 124 -8.62 3.05 18.02
C THR A 124 -8.54 1.70 17.33
N LEU A 125 -8.34 1.69 16.01
CA LEU A 125 -8.24 0.45 15.25
C LEU A 125 -7.12 -0.45 15.76
N ILE A 126 -5.94 0.12 15.96
CA ILE A 126 -4.75 -0.65 16.30
C ILE A 126 -4.74 -1.03 17.79
N LEU A 127 -5.01 -0.08 18.67
CA LEU A 127 -4.90 -0.32 20.11
C LEU A 127 -6.06 -1.13 20.68
N GLU A 128 -7.23 -1.05 20.09
CA GLU A 128 -8.39 -1.81 20.56
C GLU A 128 -8.50 -3.21 19.93
N ASN A 129 -7.73 -3.50 18.89
CA ASN A 129 -7.79 -4.79 18.19
C ASN A 129 -6.47 -5.56 18.24
N SER A 130 -5.53 -5.08 19.00
CA SER A 130 -4.23 -5.75 19.15
C SER A 130 -4.22 -6.77 20.27
#